data_bb92acde6d69170b9c0f6876b2276a42
#
_entry.id   bb92acde6d69170b9c0f6876b2276a42
#
_cell.length_a   1.000
_cell.length_b   1.000
_cell.length_c   1.000
_cell.angle_alpha   90.00
_cell.angle_beta   90.00
_cell.angle_gamma   90.00
#
_symmetry.space_group_name_H-M   'P 1'
#
loop_
_entity.id
_entity.type
_entity.pdbx_description
1 polymer ?
#
loop_
_entity_poly.entity_id
_entity_poly.type
_entity_poly.pdbx_seq_one_letter_code
_entity_poly.pdbx_strand_id
1 'polypeptide(L)'
;SLTDIINEGVRQAYLHPDNILRASILSDPDGERKNTGDNTPAVIHYEIVPGDKVEIDVAAKGGGSEAKSKFAMLNPSDSVVDWVLKMVPTMGAGWCPPGVLGIGLGGTAEKAMLMAKESLLDHIDIQQLQEKGAENRNEELRLELFEKVNALGIGAQGLGGLTTVLDVKIKDYPSHAANKAIAIIPNCAATRHLHFILDGSGAASFDPPNLDDWPEITWEADDTVRRVNLDTLSQSDIEQWQPGDTLLLSGKMLTGRD
;
A
#
# COMPACT_ATOMS: atom_id res chain seq x y z
N SER A 1 -5.36 -7.73 -29.65
CA SER A 1 -5.64 -6.40 -29.02
C SER A 1 -4.50 -6.01 -28.09
N LEU A 2 -4.47 -4.76 -27.62
CA LEU A 2 -3.51 -4.33 -26.58
C LEU A 2 -3.68 -5.15 -25.30
N THR A 3 -4.92 -5.44 -24.93
CA THR A 3 -5.23 -6.33 -23.80
C THR A 3 -4.56 -7.71 -23.91
N ASP A 4 -4.57 -8.31 -25.08
CA ASP A 4 -3.96 -9.64 -25.31
C ASP A 4 -2.44 -9.57 -25.15
N ILE A 5 -1.82 -8.48 -25.67
CA ILE A 5 -0.37 -8.26 -25.57
C ILE A 5 0.06 -8.08 -24.12
N ILE A 6 -0.69 -7.30 -23.33
CA ILE A 6 -0.41 -7.10 -21.90
C ILE A 6 -0.55 -8.41 -21.14
N ASN A 7 -1.64 -9.15 -21.36
CA ASN A 7 -1.84 -10.46 -20.71
C ASN A 7 -0.75 -11.46 -21.10
N GLU A 8 -0.30 -11.47 -22.35
CA GLU A 8 0.81 -12.34 -22.76
C GLU A 8 2.11 -11.93 -22.05
N GLY A 9 2.39 -10.64 -21.88
CA GLY A 9 3.53 -10.17 -21.10
C GLY A 9 3.47 -10.63 -19.64
N VAL A 10 2.30 -10.51 -18.99
CA VAL A 10 2.09 -11.00 -17.62
C VAL A 10 2.30 -12.51 -17.55
N ARG A 11 1.74 -13.28 -18.49
CA ARG A 11 1.90 -14.74 -18.57
C ARG A 11 3.39 -15.12 -18.67
N GLN A 12 4.13 -14.49 -19.56
CA GLN A 12 5.55 -14.74 -19.74
C GLN A 12 6.34 -14.42 -18.47
N ALA A 13 6.06 -13.30 -17.82
CA ALA A 13 6.72 -12.90 -16.58
C ALA A 13 6.49 -13.92 -15.46
N TYR A 14 5.26 -14.38 -15.26
CA TYR A 14 4.94 -15.37 -14.21
C TYR A 14 5.43 -16.78 -14.49
N LEU A 15 5.60 -17.15 -15.75
CA LEU A 15 6.16 -18.46 -16.16
C LEU A 15 7.69 -18.43 -16.30
N HIS A 16 8.33 -17.26 -16.19
CA HIS A 16 9.78 -17.16 -16.30
C HIS A 16 10.47 -17.93 -15.18
N PRO A 17 11.55 -18.68 -15.45
CA PRO A 17 12.26 -19.48 -14.44
C PRO A 17 12.77 -18.67 -13.24
N ASP A 18 13.15 -17.41 -13.46
CA ASP A 18 13.67 -16.53 -12.41
C ASP A 18 12.56 -15.76 -11.67
N ASN A 19 11.29 -16.00 -12.01
CA ASN A 19 10.17 -15.35 -11.33
C ASN A 19 10.06 -15.85 -9.88
N ILE A 20 10.11 -14.90 -8.93
CA ILE A 20 9.94 -15.17 -7.50
C ILE A 20 8.49 -14.95 -7.02
N LEU A 21 7.62 -14.40 -7.86
CA LEU A 21 6.23 -14.12 -7.51
C LEU A 21 5.36 -15.34 -7.79
N ARG A 22 4.51 -15.67 -6.82
CA ARG A 22 3.55 -16.76 -6.98
C ARG A 22 2.31 -16.30 -7.75
N ALA A 23 1.90 -17.04 -8.77
CA ALA A 23 0.59 -16.85 -9.40
C ALA A 23 -0.53 -17.08 -8.37
N SER A 24 -1.46 -16.15 -8.30
CA SER A 24 -2.51 -16.11 -7.26
C SER A 24 -3.91 -15.79 -7.83
N ILE A 25 -4.03 -15.66 -9.15
CA ILE A 25 -5.32 -15.42 -9.80
C ILE A 25 -6.08 -16.75 -9.92
N LEU A 26 -7.33 -16.72 -9.49
CA LEU A 26 -8.22 -17.85 -9.53
C LEU A 26 -9.32 -17.61 -10.57
N SER A 27 -9.51 -18.55 -11.47
CA SER A 27 -10.69 -18.59 -12.31
C SER A 27 -11.92 -18.99 -11.48
N ASP A 28 -13.11 -18.62 -11.95
CA ASP A 28 -14.38 -18.94 -11.31
C ASP A 28 -14.39 -18.60 -9.81
N PRO A 29 -14.42 -17.30 -9.47
CA PRO A 29 -14.20 -16.82 -8.10
C PRO A 29 -15.26 -17.28 -7.09
N ASP A 30 -16.47 -17.61 -7.54
CA ASP A 30 -17.59 -18.13 -6.72
C ASP A 30 -17.77 -19.66 -6.84
N GLY A 31 -17.03 -20.31 -7.72
CA GLY A 31 -17.14 -21.76 -7.98
C GLY A 31 -15.88 -22.53 -7.60
N GLU A 32 -15.26 -23.17 -8.60
CA GLU A 32 -14.14 -24.09 -8.41
C GLU A 32 -12.85 -23.40 -7.92
N ARG A 33 -12.68 -22.10 -8.15
CA ARG A 33 -11.55 -21.28 -7.72
C ARG A 33 -10.18 -21.86 -8.11
N LYS A 34 -10.06 -22.33 -9.33
CA LYS A 34 -8.84 -22.94 -9.85
C LYS A 34 -7.80 -21.88 -10.16
N ASN A 35 -6.56 -22.06 -9.66
CA ASN A 35 -5.45 -21.17 -9.99
C ASN A 35 -5.13 -21.21 -11.48
N THR A 36 -4.99 -20.03 -12.10
CA THR A 36 -4.67 -19.93 -13.54
C THR A 36 -3.24 -20.38 -13.86
N GLY A 37 -2.36 -20.35 -12.87
CA GLY A 37 -0.97 -20.80 -12.98
C GLY A 37 0.00 -19.76 -13.56
N ASP A 38 -0.53 -18.77 -14.26
CA ASP A 38 0.23 -17.73 -14.97
C ASP A 38 -0.16 -16.30 -14.56
N ASN A 39 -1.02 -16.17 -13.55
CA ASN A 39 -1.54 -14.91 -13.01
C ASN A 39 -2.31 -14.05 -14.02
N THR A 40 -2.86 -14.64 -15.05
CA THR A 40 -3.75 -13.94 -16.01
C THR A 40 -5.23 -14.27 -15.74
N PRO A 41 -6.17 -13.40 -16.15
CA PRO A 41 -5.95 -12.11 -16.78
C PRO A 41 -5.52 -11.04 -15.78
N ALA A 42 -4.73 -10.07 -16.23
CA ALA A 42 -4.46 -8.85 -15.48
C ALA A 42 -5.71 -7.96 -15.43
N VAL A 43 -5.84 -7.17 -14.37
CA VAL A 43 -6.82 -6.07 -14.32
C VAL A 43 -6.19 -4.87 -15.02
N ILE A 44 -6.78 -4.43 -16.14
CA ILE A 44 -6.24 -3.39 -17.00
C ILE A 44 -7.23 -2.24 -17.08
N HIS A 45 -6.75 -1.04 -16.80
CA HIS A 45 -7.47 0.21 -17.00
C HIS A 45 -6.81 1.00 -18.12
N TYR A 46 -7.61 1.65 -18.94
CA TYR A 46 -7.13 2.49 -20.06
C TYR A 46 -7.65 3.90 -19.90
N GLU A 47 -6.77 4.87 -20.06
CA GLU A 47 -7.11 6.26 -20.28
C GLU A 47 -6.57 6.70 -21.64
N ILE A 48 -7.40 7.37 -22.43
CA ILE A 48 -7.02 7.90 -23.75
C ILE A 48 -6.73 9.37 -23.57
N VAL A 49 -5.47 9.73 -23.78
CA VAL A 49 -4.97 11.10 -23.69
C VAL A 49 -4.40 11.57 -25.04
N PRO A 50 -4.33 12.87 -25.29
CA PRO A 50 -3.66 13.40 -26.48
C PRO A 50 -2.17 13.04 -26.48
N GLY A 51 -1.65 12.56 -27.60
CA GLY A 51 -0.23 12.24 -27.76
C GLY A 51 -0.01 11.04 -28.66
N ASP A 52 1.25 10.66 -28.78
CA ASP A 52 1.75 9.55 -29.61
C ASP A 52 2.55 8.51 -28.81
N LYS A 53 2.45 8.56 -27.47
CA LYS A 53 3.15 7.67 -26.55
C LYS A 53 2.17 6.76 -25.81
N VAL A 54 2.67 5.65 -25.32
CA VAL A 54 1.94 4.78 -24.39
C VAL A 54 2.65 4.84 -23.05
N GLU A 55 1.99 5.42 -22.06
CA GLU A 55 2.44 5.46 -20.68
C GLU A 55 1.83 4.27 -19.92
N ILE A 56 2.64 3.53 -19.20
CA ILE A 56 2.24 2.27 -18.56
C ILE A 56 2.69 2.27 -17.11
N ASP A 57 1.72 2.07 -16.22
CA ASP A 57 1.96 1.75 -14.82
C ASP A 57 1.63 0.28 -14.56
N VAL A 58 2.57 -0.46 -14.01
CA VAL A 58 2.40 -1.88 -13.67
C VAL A 58 2.56 -2.05 -12.17
N ALA A 59 1.63 -2.76 -11.54
CA ALA A 59 1.70 -3.07 -10.13
C ALA A 59 1.40 -4.55 -9.84
N ALA A 60 2.30 -5.21 -9.11
CA ALA A 60 2.04 -6.52 -8.52
C ALA A 60 1.54 -6.35 -7.08
N LYS A 61 0.25 -6.04 -6.93
CA LYS A 61 -0.38 -5.72 -5.65
C LYS A 61 -0.79 -6.97 -4.87
N GLY A 62 -0.50 -7.00 -3.58
CA GLY A 62 -0.88 -8.09 -2.69
C GLY A 62 -2.40 -8.20 -2.47
N GLY A 63 -2.94 -9.41 -2.52
CA GLY A 63 -4.36 -9.68 -2.30
C GLY A 63 -4.85 -9.33 -0.89
N GLY A 64 -4.00 -9.45 0.13
CA GLY A 64 -4.34 -9.07 1.50
C GLY A 64 -4.71 -7.60 1.62
N SER A 65 -3.90 -6.71 1.05
CA SER A 65 -4.20 -5.28 1.02
C SER A 65 -5.38 -4.95 0.11
N GLU A 66 -5.54 -5.64 -1.02
CA GLU A 66 -6.70 -5.46 -1.90
C GLU A 66 -8.02 -5.77 -1.19
N ALA A 67 -8.05 -6.87 -0.44
CA ALA A 67 -9.24 -7.34 0.29
C ALA A 67 -9.68 -6.39 1.42
N LYS A 68 -8.87 -5.39 1.79
CA LYS A 68 -9.18 -4.42 2.84
C LYS A 68 -9.69 -3.08 2.30
N SER A 69 -9.91 -2.97 1.00
CA SER A 69 -10.52 -1.79 0.38
C SER A 69 -11.86 -1.44 1.01
N LYS A 70 -12.14 -0.15 1.12
CA LYS A 70 -13.38 0.41 1.68
C LYS A 70 -13.96 1.44 0.72
N PHE A 71 -15.28 1.49 0.67
CA PHE A 71 -16.03 2.46 -0.11
C PHE A 71 -17.26 2.94 0.67
N ALA A 72 -17.62 4.20 0.47
CA ALA A 72 -18.89 4.76 0.94
C ALA A 72 -19.38 5.91 0.05
N MET A 73 -20.69 6.13 0.06
CA MET A 73 -21.29 7.39 -0.34
C MET A 73 -21.58 8.20 0.92
N LEU A 74 -20.80 9.23 1.14
CA LEU A 74 -20.99 10.16 2.25
C LEU A 74 -22.03 11.22 1.89
N ASN A 75 -22.70 11.77 2.90
CA ASN A 75 -23.42 13.02 2.71
C ASN A 75 -22.44 14.18 2.49
N PRO A 76 -22.84 15.26 1.82
CA PRO A 76 -21.95 16.40 1.59
C PRO A 76 -21.37 17.01 2.87
N SER A 77 -22.09 16.92 3.99
CA SER A 77 -21.67 17.44 5.30
C SER A 77 -20.75 16.50 6.08
N ASP A 78 -20.63 15.22 5.70
CA ASP A 78 -19.82 14.26 6.43
C ASP A 78 -18.33 14.58 6.31
N SER A 79 -17.60 14.36 7.39
CA SER A 79 -16.15 14.55 7.42
C SER A 79 -15.42 13.38 6.74
N VAL A 80 -14.56 13.69 5.78
CA VAL A 80 -13.66 12.71 5.14
C VAL A 80 -12.68 12.15 6.17
N VAL A 81 -12.12 13.00 7.01
CA VAL A 81 -11.14 12.61 8.04
C VAL A 81 -11.75 11.62 9.02
N ASP A 82 -12.93 11.93 9.55
CA ASP A 82 -13.59 11.06 10.54
C ASP A 82 -13.97 9.70 9.93
N TRP A 83 -14.41 9.70 8.67
CA TRP A 83 -14.71 8.45 7.99
C TRP A 83 -13.44 7.59 7.80
N VAL A 84 -12.32 8.18 7.36
CA VAL A 84 -11.05 7.46 7.19
C VAL A 84 -10.59 6.90 8.53
N LEU A 85 -10.57 7.70 9.59
CA LEU A 85 -10.15 7.26 10.93
C LEU A 85 -11.05 6.17 11.50
N LYS A 86 -12.34 6.16 11.15
CA LYS A 86 -13.25 5.08 11.50
C LYS A 86 -12.98 3.80 10.69
N MET A 87 -12.61 3.91 9.42
CA MET A 87 -12.44 2.75 8.54
C MET A 87 -11.09 2.05 8.70
N VAL A 88 -10.00 2.81 8.90
CA VAL A 88 -8.65 2.24 8.99
C VAL A 88 -8.53 1.14 10.06
N PRO A 89 -9.01 1.30 11.30
CA PRO A 89 -8.97 0.22 12.30
C PRO A 89 -9.73 -1.04 11.86
N THR A 90 -10.81 -0.89 11.09
CA THR A 90 -11.59 -2.03 10.58
C THR A 90 -10.89 -2.88 9.52
N MET A 91 -9.78 -2.40 8.98
CA MET A 91 -8.96 -3.15 8.04
C MET A 91 -8.13 -4.24 8.73
N GLY A 92 -7.92 -4.12 10.04
CA GLY A 92 -7.10 -5.04 10.82
C GLY A 92 -5.65 -5.10 10.32
N ALA A 93 -4.96 -6.20 10.58
CA ALA A 93 -3.57 -6.42 10.14
C ALA A 93 -3.45 -6.94 8.69
N GLY A 94 -4.56 -7.32 8.06
CA GLY A 94 -4.55 -8.03 6.77
C GLY A 94 -3.98 -7.25 5.58
N TRP A 95 -3.83 -5.93 5.67
CA TRP A 95 -3.18 -5.11 4.65
C TRP A 95 -1.68 -4.90 4.90
N CYS A 96 -1.16 -5.51 5.97
CA CYS A 96 0.25 -5.50 6.37
C CYS A 96 0.79 -4.07 6.63
N PRO A 97 0.20 -3.32 7.58
CA PRO A 97 0.77 -2.02 7.95
C PRO A 97 2.21 -2.17 8.52
N PRO A 98 3.07 -1.17 8.43
CA PRO A 98 2.83 0.13 7.81
C PRO A 98 2.80 0.05 6.29
N GLY A 99 1.95 0.87 5.68
CA GLY A 99 1.81 0.89 4.23
C GLY A 99 1.31 2.23 3.71
N VAL A 100 0.79 2.26 2.49
CA VAL A 100 0.26 3.46 1.85
C VAL A 100 -1.25 3.35 1.76
N LEU A 101 -1.95 4.45 2.03
CA LEU A 101 -3.39 4.57 1.77
C LEU A 101 -3.62 5.37 0.50
N GLY A 102 -4.22 4.74 -0.52
CA GLY A 102 -4.75 5.43 -1.68
C GLY A 102 -6.21 5.80 -1.45
N ILE A 103 -6.54 7.07 -1.62
CA ILE A 103 -7.89 7.62 -1.42
C ILE A 103 -8.37 8.26 -2.71
N GLY A 104 -9.57 7.87 -3.14
CA GLY A 104 -10.30 8.53 -4.20
C GLY A 104 -11.49 9.28 -3.62
N LEU A 105 -11.63 10.56 -3.94
CA LEU A 105 -12.66 11.44 -3.40
C LEU A 105 -13.48 12.09 -4.52
N GLY A 106 -14.79 11.93 -4.47
CA GLY A 106 -15.69 12.50 -5.46
C GLY A 106 -15.92 11.60 -6.68
N GLY A 107 -16.46 12.16 -7.75
CA GLY A 107 -16.90 11.42 -8.92
C GLY A 107 -18.11 10.52 -8.64
N THR A 108 -18.14 9.40 -9.37
CA THR A 108 -19.05 8.27 -9.16
C THR A 108 -18.39 7.19 -8.31
N ALA A 109 -19.12 6.16 -7.92
CA ALA A 109 -18.61 5.08 -7.08
C ALA A 109 -17.36 4.41 -7.68
N GLU A 110 -17.46 4.01 -8.94
CA GLU A 110 -16.38 3.37 -9.69
C GLU A 110 -15.21 4.33 -9.91
N LYS A 111 -15.44 5.63 -10.15
CA LYS A 111 -14.39 6.63 -10.33
C LYS A 111 -13.60 6.84 -9.02
N ALA A 112 -14.28 6.90 -7.88
CA ALA A 112 -13.62 7.00 -6.58
C ALA A 112 -12.72 5.77 -6.30
N MET A 113 -13.23 4.56 -6.59
CA MET A 113 -12.44 3.33 -6.43
C MET A 113 -11.23 3.30 -7.37
N LEU A 114 -11.40 3.71 -8.62
CA LEU A 114 -10.31 3.78 -9.59
C LEU A 114 -9.25 4.79 -9.15
N MET A 115 -9.64 6.00 -8.78
CA MET A 115 -8.72 7.04 -8.28
C MET A 115 -7.96 6.59 -7.04
N ALA A 116 -8.61 5.88 -6.10
CA ALA A 116 -7.93 5.31 -4.95
C ALA A 116 -6.85 4.29 -5.35
N LYS A 117 -7.10 3.49 -6.38
CA LYS A 117 -6.13 2.55 -6.94
C LYS A 117 -4.98 3.27 -7.63
N GLU A 118 -5.30 4.19 -8.51
CA GLU A 118 -4.32 4.99 -9.28
C GLU A 118 -3.41 5.81 -8.36
N SER A 119 -3.95 6.37 -7.28
CA SER A 119 -3.15 7.18 -6.34
C SER A 119 -2.04 6.38 -5.66
N LEU A 120 -2.16 5.05 -5.57
CA LEU A 120 -1.11 4.19 -5.03
C LEU A 120 0.11 4.07 -5.95
N LEU A 121 -0.02 4.44 -7.23
CA LEU A 121 1.08 4.41 -8.20
C LEU A 121 1.95 5.68 -8.11
N ASP A 122 1.46 6.73 -7.47
CA ASP A 122 2.22 7.95 -7.23
C ASP A 122 3.39 7.68 -6.26
N HIS A 123 4.51 8.36 -6.46
CA HIS A 123 5.69 8.22 -5.59
C HIS A 123 5.40 8.58 -4.14
N ILE A 124 6.04 7.88 -3.20
CA ILE A 124 6.01 8.22 -1.77
C ILE A 124 6.77 9.53 -1.57
N ASP A 125 6.09 10.59 -1.14
CA ASP A 125 6.62 11.94 -1.06
C ASP A 125 6.17 12.72 0.20
N ILE A 126 5.61 12.03 1.18
CA ILE A 126 5.02 12.69 2.36
C ILE A 126 6.04 13.52 3.15
N GLN A 127 7.30 13.08 3.22
CA GLN A 127 8.36 13.85 3.89
C GLN A 127 8.62 15.17 3.16
N GLN A 128 8.69 15.14 1.83
CA GLN A 128 8.84 16.34 1.01
C GLN A 128 7.64 17.27 1.19
N LEU A 129 6.43 16.70 1.27
CA LEU A 129 5.23 17.49 1.51
C LEU A 129 5.21 18.12 2.91
N GLN A 130 5.71 17.43 3.94
CA GLN A 130 5.86 17.96 5.27
C GLN A 130 6.86 19.13 5.32
N GLU A 131 7.97 19.03 4.61
CA GLU A 131 8.99 20.07 4.52
C GLU A 131 8.52 21.31 3.74
N LYS A 132 7.88 21.09 2.59
CA LYS A 132 7.37 22.15 1.71
C LYS A 132 6.15 22.85 2.29
N GLY A 133 5.30 22.12 3.00
CA GLY A 133 3.95 22.53 3.39
C GLY A 133 2.91 22.31 2.30
N ALA A 134 1.64 22.31 2.69
CA ALA A 134 0.52 22.11 1.76
C ALA A 134 0.23 23.39 0.96
N GLU A 135 0.00 23.24 -0.33
CA GLU A 135 -0.36 24.33 -1.25
C GLU A 135 -1.84 24.25 -1.70
N ASN A 136 -2.51 23.14 -1.43
CA ASN A 136 -3.90 22.92 -1.80
C ASN A 136 -4.61 22.02 -0.79
N ARG A 137 -5.95 21.91 -0.93
CA ARG A 137 -6.78 21.17 0.01
C ARG A 137 -6.45 19.68 0.07
N ASN A 138 -6.06 19.06 -1.03
CA ASN A 138 -5.68 17.64 -1.04
C ASN A 138 -4.39 17.40 -0.26
N GLU A 139 -3.41 18.27 -0.41
CA GLU A 139 -2.16 18.22 0.35
C GLU A 139 -2.38 18.45 1.85
N GLU A 140 -3.24 19.45 2.22
CA GLU A 140 -3.64 19.63 3.63
C GLU A 140 -4.28 18.35 4.20
N LEU A 141 -5.19 17.72 3.44
CA LEU A 141 -5.88 16.52 3.88
C LEU A 141 -4.92 15.33 3.97
N ARG A 142 -3.94 15.22 3.08
CA ARG A 142 -2.89 14.20 3.15
C ARG A 142 -2.08 14.33 4.44
N LEU A 143 -1.61 15.54 4.77
CA LEU A 143 -0.85 15.79 6.00
C LEU A 143 -1.68 15.49 7.25
N GLU A 144 -2.92 15.98 7.29
CA GLU A 144 -3.84 15.73 8.42
C GLU A 144 -4.10 14.23 8.62
N LEU A 145 -4.37 13.50 7.54
CA LEU A 145 -4.62 12.06 7.61
C LEU A 145 -3.36 11.28 7.96
N PHE A 146 -2.20 11.67 7.43
CA PHE A 146 -0.93 11.04 7.77
C PHE A 146 -0.66 11.11 9.27
N GLU A 147 -0.81 12.28 9.87
CA GLU A 147 -0.64 12.48 11.32
C GLU A 147 -1.66 11.67 12.13
N LYS A 148 -2.96 11.83 11.82
CA LYS A 148 -4.04 11.23 12.60
C LYS A 148 -4.10 9.71 12.47
N VAL A 149 -3.82 9.14 11.29
CA VAL A 149 -3.78 7.69 11.11
C VAL A 149 -2.60 7.07 11.85
N ASN A 150 -1.42 7.72 11.85
CA ASN A 150 -0.29 7.27 12.65
C ASN A 150 -0.58 7.38 14.15
N ALA A 151 -1.30 8.40 14.59
CA ALA A 151 -1.73 8.57 15.98
C ALA A 151 -2.71 7.48 16.47
N LEU A 152 -3.31 6.69 15.57
CA LEU A 152 -4.12 5.51 15.96
C LEU A 152 -3.29 4.41 16.64
N GLY A 153 -1.96 4.44 16.48
CA GLY A 153 -1.05 3.50 17.14
C GLY A 153 -1.18 2.04 16.69
N ILE A 154 -1.77 1.79 15.51
CA ILE A 154 -1.96 0.43 14.97
C ILE A 154 -0.61 -0.23 14.72
N GLY A 155 0.34 0.50 14.12
CA GLY A 155 1.72 0.08 13.95
C GLY A 155 1.93 -1.12 13.03
N ALA A 156 3.17 -1.61 13.01
CA ALA A 156 3.58 -2.71 12.16
C ALA A 156 2.75 -3.97 12.45
N GLN A 157 2.15 -4.53 11.39
CA GLN A 157 1.30 -5.73 11.43
C GLN A 157 0.12 -5.63 12.41
N GLY A 158 -0.28 -4.41 12.80
CA GLY A 158 -1.34 -4.20 13.77
C GLY A 158 -0.98 -4.54 15.21
N LEU A 159 0.30 -4.66 15.52
CA LEU A 159 0.81 -5.02 16.85
C LEU A 159 1.13 -3.82 17.75
N GLY A 160 0.77 -2.64 17.30
CA GLY A 160 1.10 -1.39 17.99
C GLY A 160 2.36 -0.74 17.46
N GLY A 161 2.44 0.59 17.57
CA GLY A 161 3.61 1.37 17.17
C GLY A 161 3.26 2.72 16.58
N LEU A 162 4.29 3.52 16.31
CA LEU A 162 4.16 4.90 15.88
C LEU A 162 3.89 5.06 14.39
N THR A 163 4.13 4.02 13.59
CA THR A 163 4.01 4.09 12.13
C THR A 163 2.98 3.09 11.65
N THR A 164 1.82 3.57 11.24
CA THR A 164 0.73 2.81 10.63
C THR A 164 0.72 3.02 9.12
N VAL A 165 1.00 4.24 8.66
CA VAL A 165 1.10 4.61 7.25
C VAL A 165 2.44 5.24 6.94
N LEU A 166 2.97 4.93 5.75
CA LEU A 166 4.19 5.52 5.18
C LEU A 166 3.85 6.74 4.32
N ASP A 167 2.67 6.77 3.74
CA ASP A 167 2.11 7.89 2.99
C ASP A 167 0.58 7.76 2.90
N VAL A 168 -0.07 8.88 2.62
CA VAL A 168 -1.48 8.97 2.24
C VAL A 168 -1.57 9.71 0.91
N LYS A 169 -2.09 9.04 -0.11
CA LYS A 169 -2.28 9.58 -1.46
C LYS A 169 -3.75 9.88 -1.70
N ILE A 170 -4.04 11.02 -2.31
CA ILE A 170 -5.41 11.45 -2.58
C ILE A 170 -5.52 11.93 -4.02
N LYS A 171 -6.48 11.36 -4.76
CA LYS A 171 -6.98 11.91 -6.04
C LYS A 171 -8.43 12.28 -5.88
N ASP A 172 -8.83 13.41 -6.45
CA ASP A 172 -10.21 13.87 -6.38
C ASP A 172 -10.80 14.17 -7.76
N TYR A 173 -12.12 14.18 -7.80
CA TYR A 173 -12.89 14.49 -9.02
C TYR A 173 -14.19 15.20 -8.65
N PRO A 174 -14.67 16.15 -9.47
CA PRO A 174 -15.96 16.79 -9.26
C PRO A 174 -17.07 15.77 -9.08
N SER A 175 -17.96 15.98 -8.11
CA SER A 175 -19.04 15.07 -7.78
C SER A 175 -20.40 15.76 -7.83
N HIS A 176 -21.48 14.96 -7.87
CA HIS A 176 -22.83 15.46 -7.77
C HIS A 176 -23.06 16.13 -6.40
N ALA A 177 -23.78 17.26 -6.38
CA ALA A 177 -24.02 18.04 -5.16
C ALA A 177 -24.72 17.25 -4.02
N ALA A 178 -25.40 16.17 -4.33
CA ALA A 178 -26.15 15.38 -3.35
C ALA A 178 -25.31 14.37 -2.58
N ASN A 179 -24.09 14.07 -3.01
CA ASN A 179 -23.28 13.02 -2.42
C ASN A 179 -21.77 13.30 -2.52
N LYS A 180 -21.01 12.51 -1.77
CA LYS A 180 -19.54 12.55 -1.74
C LYS A 180 -19.03 11.11 -1.74
N ALA A 181 -18.69 10.60 -2.92
CA ALA A 181 -18.08 9.28 -3.04
C ALA A 181 -16.69 9.27 -2.40
N ILE A 182 -16.36 8.26 -1.65
CA ILE A 182 -15.05 8.06 -1.07
C ILE A 182 -14.64 6.59 -1.11
N ALA A 183 -13.41 6.33 -1.51
CA ALA A 183 -12.80 5.01 -1.48
C ALA A 183 -11.43 5.05 -0.82
N ILE A 184 -11.08 3.98 -0.10
CA ILE A 184 -9.74 3.74 0.40
C ILE A 184 -9.27 2.38 -0.12
N ILE A 185 -8.11 2.35 -0.74
CA ILE A 185 -7.42 1.12 -1.12
C ILE A 185 -6.04 1.15 -0.45
N PRO A 186 -5.79 0.30 0.55
CA PRO A 186 -4.47 0.23 1.16
C PRO A 186 -3.48 -0.55 0.29
N ASN A 187 -2.19 -0.26 0.44
CA ASN A 187 -1.09 -1.03 -0.11
C ASN A 187 -0.05 -1.27 0.97
N CYS A 188 0.53 -2.47 1.02
CA CYS A 188 1.60 -2.76 1.98
C CYS A 188 2.92 -2.07 1.57
N ALA A 189 3.91 -2.03 2.48
CA ALA A 189 5.22 -1.45 2.22
C ALA A 189 5.95 -2.11 1.04
N ALA A 190 5.66 -3.38 0.74
CA ALA A 190 6.19 -4.07 -0.43
C ALA A 190 5.52 -3.57 -1.72
N THR A 191 5.79 -2.33 -2.08
CA THR A 191 5.34 -1.73 -3.34
C THR A 191 6.13 -2.32 -4.50
N ARG A 192 5.42 -2.99 -5.43
CA ARG A 192 6.02 -3.56 -6.64
C ARG A 192 5.40 -2.87 -7.83
N HIS A 193 5.79 -1.61 -8.00
CA HIS A 193 5.28 -0.72 -9.04
C HIS A 193 6.39 -0.40 -10.03
N LEU A 194 6.04 -0.31 -11.30
CA LEU A 194 6.92 0.09 -12.37
C LEU A 194 6.18 1.04 -13.29
N HIS A 195 6.79 2.18 -13.58
CA HIS A 195 6.31 3.16 -14.54
C HIS A 195 7.25 3.22 -15.73
N PHE A 196 6.72 3.26 -16.96
CA PHE A 196 7.51 3.45 -18.16
C PHE A 196 6.69 3.98 -19.32
N ILE A 197 7.40 4.55 -20.29
CA ILE A 197 6.82 5.14 -21.49
C ILE A 197 7.38 4.42 -22.73
N LEU A 198 6.47 4.03 -23.60
CA LEU A 198 6.81 3.55 -24.94
C LEU A 198 6.58 4.70 -25.95
N ASP A 199 7.63 5.15 -26.56
CA ASP A 199 7.63 6.26 -27.53
C ASP A 199 7.90 5.82 -28.99
N GLY A 200 7.95 4.49 -29.20
CA GLY A 200 8.23 3.90 -30.50
C GLY A 200 9.72 3.70 -30.81
N SER A 201 10.63 4.08 -29.92
CA SER A 201 12.08 3.91 -30.12
C SER A 201 12.57 2.47 -29.88
N GLY A 202 11.74 1.62 -29.28
CA GLY A 202 12.07 0.23 -28.99
C GLY A 202 11.49 -0.27 -27.67
N ALA A 203 12.09 -1.31 -27.11
CA ALA A 203 11.70 -1.84 -25.79
C ALA A 203 12.13 -0.87 -24.69
N ALA A 204 11.28 -0.75 -23.66
CA ALA A 204 11.65 -0.02 -22.46
C ALA A 204 12.85 -0.68 -21.77
N SER A 205 13.77 0.11 -21.27
CA SER A 205 14.88 -0.33 -20.43
C SER A 205 14.69 0.15 -19.01
N PHE A 206 15.06 -0.68 -18.04
CA PHE A 206 14.96 -0.38 -16.62
C PHE A 206 16.31 -0.60 -15.98
N ASP A 207 16.78 0.38 -15.25
CA ASP A 207 17.93 0.20 -14.38
C ASP A 207 17.44 -0.48 -13.09
N PRO A 208 18.04 -1.61 -12.68
CA PRO A 208 17.70 -2.21 -11.40
C PRO A 208 18.07 -1.21 -10.27
N PRO A 209 17.31 -1.20 -9.16
CA PRO A 209 17.65 -0.35 -8.03
C PRO A 209 19.05 -0.73 -7.52
N ASN A 210 19.88 0.29 -7.35
CA ASN A 210 21.20 0.10 -6.76
C ASN A 210 21.07 0.10 -5.23
N LEU A 211 21.39 -1.02 -4.59
CA LEU A 211 21.32 -1.14 -3.13
C LEU A 211 22.35 -0.28 -2.41
N ASP A 212 23.44 0.10 -3.08
CA ASP A 212 24.47 0.97 -2.53
C ASP A 212 23.99 2.42 -2.33
N ASP A 213 22.87 2.80 -3.00
CA ASP A 213 22.22 4.12 -2.82
C ASP A 213 21.40 4.20 -1.52
N TRP A 214 21.20 3.08 -0.85
CA TRP A 214 20.44 3.03 0.39
C TRP A 214 21.35 3.43 1.55
N PRO A 215 20.88 4.27 2.49
CA PRO A 215 21.69 4.66 3.63
C PRO A 215 22.01 3.44 4.51
N GLU A 216 23.26 3.29 4.89
CA GLU A 216 23.60 2.39 5.98
C GLU A 216 23.06 2.95 7.28
N ILE A 217 22.12 2.22 7.88
CA ILE A 217 21.55 2.56 9.18
C ILE A 217 22.35 1.79 10.24
N THR A 218 23.16 2.48 10.99
CA THR A 218 23.78 1.94 12.20
C THR A 218 22.86 2.24 13.39
N TRP A 219 22.45 1.21 14.08
CA TRP A 219 21.67 1.35 15.31
C TRP A 219 22.51 0.83 16.48
N GLU A 220 22.71 1.66 17.49
CA GLU A 220 23.35 1.29 18.74
C GLU A 220 22.32 1.29 19.85
N ALA A 221 22.34 0.23 20.67
CA ALA A 221 21.48 0.15 21.83
C ALA A 221 21.96 1.14 22.88
N ASP A 222 21.14 2.11 23.24
CA ASP A 222 21.40 3.00 24.36
C ASP A 222 21.05 2.34 25.71
N ASP A 223 21.25 3.07 26.80
CA ASP A 223 21.02 2.60 28.17
C ASP A 223 19.53 2.35 28.49
N THR A 224 18.60 2.80 27.64
CA THR A 224 17.16 2.58 27.81
C THR A 224 16.72 1.25 27.23
N VAL A 225 17.53 0.62 26.39
CA VAL A 225 17.22 -0.67 25.75
C VAL A 225 17.44 -1.82 26.74
N ARG A 226 16.38 -2.55 26.99
CA ARG A 226 16.42 -3.75 27.84
C ARG A 226 16.93 -4.96 27.05
N ARG A 227 18.06 -5.55 27.46
CA ARG A 227 18.58 -6.79 26.87
C ARG A 227 17.89 -8.00 27.48
N VAL A 228 17.32 -8.86 26.64
CA VAL A 228 16.55 -10.03 27.08
C VAL A 228 17.08 -11.28 26.39
N ASN A 229 17.37 -12.31 27.18
CA ASN A 229 17.70 -13.63 26.67
C ASN A 229 16.45 -14.53 26.72
N LEU A 230 15.92 -14.89 25.53
CA LEU A 230 14.72 -15.69 25.37
C LEU A 230 14.85 -17.12 25.91
N ASP A 231 16.07 -17.67 25.93
CA ASP A 231 16.30 -19.04 26.42
C ASP A 231 16.17 -19.15 27.95
N THR A 232 16.28 -18.01 28.67
CA THR A 232 16.18 -17.93 30.12
C THR A 232 15.04 -17.04 30.62
N LEU A 233 14.23 -16.51 29.68
CA LEU A 233 13.13 -15.59 29.98
C LEU A 233 12.08 -16.26 30.84
N SER A 234 11.69 -15.62 31.95
CA SER A 234 10.61 -16.04 32.80
C SER A 234 9.35 -15.20 32.64
N GLN A 235 8.21 -15.71 33.05
CA GLN A 235 6.96 -14.96 33.02
C GLN A 235 7.03 -13.70 33.90
N SER A 236 7.74 -13.75 35.02
CA SER A 236 7.93 -12.60 35.90
C SER A 236 8.78 -11.47 35.23
N ASP A 237 9.64 -11.81 34.28
CA ASP A 237 10.36 -10.79 33.52
C ASP A 237 9.43 -10.07 32.56
N ILE A 238 8.54 -10.83 31.90
CA ILE A 238 7.56 -10.27 30.95
C ILE A 238 6.57 -9.33 31.65
N GLU A 239 6.14 -9.68 32.86
CA GLU A 239 5.19 -8.88 33.67
C GLU A 239 5.75 -7.48 34.02
N GLN A 240 7.07 -7.30 33.93
CA GLN A 240 7.72 -6.01 34.18
C GLN A 240 7.79 -5.10 32.95
N TRP A 241 7.44 -5.61 31.76
CA TRP A 241 7.51 -4.84 30.54
C TRP A 241 6.32 -3.90 30.44
N GLN A 242 6.58 -2.75 29.83
CA GLN A 242 5.55 -1.75 29.56
C GLN A 242 5.39 -1.55 28.05
N PRO A 243 4.18 -1.23 27.58
CA PRO A 243 3.99 -0.80 26.20
C PRO A 243 4.93 0.38 25.85
N GLY A 244 5.74 0.22 24.81
CA GLY A 244 6.74 1.21 24.40
C GLY A 244 8.17 0.89 24.84
N ASP A 245 8.39 -0.13 25.68
CA ASP A 245 9.75 -0.60 26.00
C ASP A 245 10.47 -1.08 24.72
N THR A 246 11.70 -0.68 24.56
CA THR A 246 12.58 -1.23 23.50
C THR A 246 13.37 -2.41 24.05
N LEU A 247 13.20 -3.57 23.43
CA LEU A 247 13.82 -4.80 23.84
C LEU A 247 14.85 -5.29 22.79
N LEU A 248 16.04 -5.62 23.21
CA LEU A 248 17.04 -6.32 22.39
C LEU A 248 17.00 -7.81 22.75
N LEU A 249 16.35 -8.60 21.89
CA LEU A 249 16.12 -10.02 22.12
C LEU A 249 17.30 -10.85 21.60
N SER A 250 17.77 -11.82 22.38
CA SER A 250 18.72 -12.85 21.99
C SER A 250 18.20 -14.24 22.39
N GLY A 251 18.65 -15.30 21.71
CA GLY A 251 18.20 -16.67 21.95
C GLY A 251 17.34 -17.25 20.84
N LYS A 252 16.71 -18.39 21.08
CA LYS A 252 15.88 -19.08 20.10
C LYS A 252 14.50 -18.45 20.02
N MET A 253 14.08 -18.12 18.78
CA MET A 253 12.77 -17.62 18.49
C MET A 253 12.16 -18.39 17.32
N LEU A 254 10.91 -18.81 17.45
CA LEU A 254 10.14 -19.41 16.37
C LEU A 254 9.17 -18.35 15.85
N THR A 255 9.13 -18.18 14.56
CA THR A 255 8.15 -17.30 13.89
C THR A 255 7.14 -18.15 13.16
N GLY A 256 5.88 -17.77 13.26
CA GLY A 256 4.77 -18.39 12.54
C GLY A 256 3.90 -17.31 11.90
N ARG A 257 3.07 -17.73 10.94
CA ARG A 257 2.04 -16.88 10.34
C ARG A 257 0.72 -17.65 10.35
N ASP A 258 -0.35 -16.97 10.73
CA ASP A 258 -1.73 -17.49 10.69
C ASP A 258 -2.26 -17.58 9.25
#